data_d83d3638737f6137b74641a3c1b44e50
#
_entry.id   d83d3638737f6137b74641a3c1b44e50
#
_cell.length_a   1.000
_cell.length_b   1.000
_cell.length_c   1.000
_cell.angle_alpha   90.00
_cell.angle_beta   90.00
_cell.angle_gamma   90.00
#
_symmetry.space_group_name_H-M   'P 1'
#
loop_
_entity.id
_entity.type
_entity.pdbx_description
1 polymer ?
#
loop_
_entity_poly.entity_id
_entity_poly.type
_entity_poly.pdbx_seq_one_letter_code
_entity_poly.pdbx_strand_id
1 'polypeptide(L)'
;CFLLLDRWLILDQFAFRYVDDDQAILWHGAMEMAQGHFHEPCFYGQRYNTLLEGFVAVPLFWMGVGPNVALPLVTSLLALFPFVLLAMVLVRKQAYALAAFMLAFPVTLSPEFGMITAMPRGFVTGVFLASLAVLPLFSRRGVFLFLSPFFAILALFANPNAALVLAPAGLLILLQRHTDRRFYLLGAAGALPAATIYYLGHHF
;
A
#
# COMPACT_ATOMS: atom_id res chain seq x y z
N CYS A 1 3.18 -21.11 -4.79
CA CYS A 1 4.61 -21.41 -4.95
C CYS A 1 5.29 -20.48 -5.96
N PHE A 2 4.84 -20.37 -7.23
CA PHE A 2 5.51 -19.55 -8.26
C PHE A 2 5.69 -18.08 -7.87
N LEU A 3 4.65 -17.42 -7.36
CA LEU A 3 4.72 -16.03 -6.93
C LEU A 3 5.79 -15.79 -5.84
N LEU A 4 5.91 -16.70 -4.88
CA LEU A 4 6.91 -16.61 -3.81
C LEU A 4 8.33 -16.86 -4.34
N LEU A 5 8.48 -17.79 -5.28
CA LEU A 5 9.77 -18.04 -5.92
C LEU A 5 10.22 -16.86 -6.77
N ASP A 6 9.33 -16.30 -7.59
CA ASP A 6 9.58 -15.11 -8.39
C ASP A 6 10.04 -13.94 -7.50
N ARG A 7 9.30 -13.64 -6.42
CA ARG A 7 9.67 -12.60 -5.48
C ARG A 7 11.01 -12.85 -4.82
N TRP A 8 11.26 -14.08 -4.39
CA TRP A 8 12.54 -14.43 -3.79
C TRP A 8 13.71 -14.21 -4.75
N LEU A 9 13.56 -14.63 -6.01
CA LEU A 9 14.61 -14.40 -7.01
C LEU A 9 14.86 -12.91 -7.25
N ILE A 10 13.82 -12.09 -7.38
CA ILE A 10 13.96 -10.64 -7.55
C ILE A 10 14.64 -10.00 -6.32
N LEU A 11 14.24 -10.41 -5.11
CA LEU A 11 14.85 -9.89 -3.88
C LEU A 11 16.32 -10.27 -3.78
N ASP A 12 16.65 -11.55 -3.94
CA ASP A 12 18.01 -12.07 -3.76
C ASP A 12 18.96 -11.59 -4.88
N GLN A 13 18.53 -11.63 -6.15
CA GLN A 13 19.39 -11.32 -7.28
C GLN A 13 19.48 -9.82 -7.56
N PHE A 14 18.50 -9.02 -7.11
CA PHE A 14 18.44 -7.59 -7.44
C PHE A 14 18.24 -6.71 -6.18
N ALA A 15 17.07 -6.76 -5.53
CA ALA A 15 16.66 -5.70 -4.61
C ALA A 15 17.53 -5.62 -3.34
N PHE A 16 18.09 -6.73 -2.84
CA PHE A 16 18.99 -6.72 -1.68
C PHE A 16 20.37 -6.16 -1.97
N ARG A 17 20.70 -5.97 -3.23
CA ARG A 17 22.04 -5.52 -3.71
C ARG A 17 21.98 -4.15 -4.36
N TYR A 18 20.78 -3.69 -4.72
CA TYR A 18 20.58 -2.41 -5.40
C TYR A 18 20.24 -1.33 -4.38
N VAL A 19 20.90 -0.18 -4.51
CA VAL A 19 20.64 1.01 -3.70
C VAL A 19 20.74 2.24 -4.61
N ASP A 20 19.77 3.13 -4.50
CA ASP A 20 19.81 4.46 -5.10
C ASP A 20 19.50 5.54 -4.04
N ASP A 21 19.50 6.80 -4.50
CA ASP A 21 19.31 7.95 -3.61
C ASP A 21 17.94 7.95 -2.91
N ASP A 22 16.86 7.57 -3.61
CA ASP A 22 15.52 7.48 -3.04
C ASP A 22 15.45 6.42 -1.94
N GLN A 23 16.11 5.28 -2.17
CA GLN A 23 16.18 4.22 -1.16
C GLN A 23 17.00 4.65 0.05
N ALA A 24 18.09 5.40 -0.15
CA ALA A 24 18.91 5.90 0.94
C ALA A 24 18.12 6.85 1.86
N ILE A 25 17.25 7.69 1.29
CA ILE A 25 16.33 8.54 2.07
C ILE A 25 15.39 7.69 2.92
N LEU A 26 14.76 6.67 2.32
CA LEU A 26 13.85 5.77 3.04
C LEU A 26 14.58 4.95 4.12
N TRP A 27 15.82 4.51 3.86
CA TRP A 27 16.64 3.82 4.84
C TRP A 27 16.93 4.70 6.05
N HIS A 28 17.34 5.95 5.80
CA HIS A 28 17.63 6.91 6.86
C HIS A 28 16.37 7.16 7.71
N GLY A 29 15.24 7.52 7.09
CA GLY A 29 14.00 7.75 7.81
C GLY A 29 13.53 6.52 8.61
N ALA A 30 13.66 5.32 8.05
CA ALA A 30 13.29 4.08 8.73
C ALA A 30 14.20 3.76 9.94
N MET A 31 15.49 4.01 9.83
CA MET A 31 16.44 3.84 10.92
C MET A 31 16.19 4.83 12.05
N GLU A 32 15.92 6.09 11.74
CA GLU A 32 15.52 7.11 12.72
C GLU A 32 14.23 6.70 13.46
N MET A 33 13.20 6.25 12.72
CA MET A 33 11.96 5.74 13.33
C MET A 33 12.22 4.53 14.25
N ALA A 34 13.13 3.63 13.88
CA ALA A 34 13.49 2.49 14.73
C ALA A 34 14.15 2.90 16.05
N GLN A 35 14.79 4.07 16.07
CA GLN A 35 15.37 4.70 17.26
C GLN A 35 14.36 5.57 18.05
N GLY A 36 13.13 5.69 17.56
CA GLY A 36 12.09 6.52 18.17
C GLY A 36 12.11 7.99 17.72
N HIS A 37 12.92 8.33 16.73
CA HIS A 37 12.98 9.67 16.16
C HIS A 37 12.07 9.77 14.95
N PHE A 38 11.04 10.58 15.02
CA PHE A 38 10.13 10.85 13.92
C PHE A 38 10.23 12.32 13.52
N HIS A 39 10.71 12.60 12.32
CA HIS A 39 10.90 13.96 11.82
C HIS A 39 9.71 14.40 10.98
N GLU A 40 9.43 13.70 9.89
CA GLU A 40 8.35 14.03 8.97
C GLU A 40 7.75 12.76 8.33
N PRO A 41 6.47 12.79 7.92
CA PRO A 41 5.80 11.60 7.38
C PRO A 41 6.16 11.30 5.93
N CYS A 42 6.71 12.27 5.19
CA CYS A 42 7.05 12.17 3.78
C CYS A 42 8.56 12.05 3.56
N PHE A 43 8.96 11.74 2.34
CA PHE A 43 10.35 11.79 1.93
C PHE A 43 10.92 13.19 2.17
N TYR A 44 12.10 13.25 2.74
CA TYR A 44 12.75 14.51 3.09
C TYR A 44 12.87 15.45 1.89
N GLY A 45 12.33 16.65 2.08
CA GLY A 45 12.28 17.66 1.02
C GLY A 45 11.15 17.50 0.00
N GLN A 46 10.27 16.49 0.18
CA GLN A 46 9.10 16.24 -0.68
C GLN A 46 7.82 16.28 0.14
N ARG A 47 6.70 16.67 -0.50
CA ARG A 47 5.36 16.66 0.12
C ARG A 47 4.49 15.49 -0.38
N TYR A 48 5.10 14.48 -0.92
CA TYR A 48 4.48 13.25 -1.42
C TYR A 48 5.47 12.09 -1.21
N ASN A 49 5.06 10.87 -1.44
CA ASN A 49 5.79 9.66 -1.10
C ASN A 49 6.07 9.58 0.40
N THR A 50 5.19 8.89 1.12
CA THR A 50 5.35 8.74 2.57
C THR A 50 6.42 7.73 2.94
N LEU A 51 6.98 7.88 4.13
CA LEU A 51 7.89 6.91 4.74
C LEU A 51 7.17 5.66 5.31
N LEU A 52 5.96 5.34 4.82
CA LEU A 52 5.15 4.23 5.34
C LEU A 52 5.87 2.88 5.25
N GLU A 53 6.60 2.61 4.18
CA GLU A 53 7.41 1.39 4.04
C GLU A 53 8.44 1.29 5.15
N GLY A 54 9.11 2.40 5.45
CA GLY A 54 10.06 2.50 6.55
C GLY A 54 9.41 2.21 7.90
N PHE A 55 8.25 2.82 8.17
CA PHE A 55 7.50 2.56 9.40
C PHE A 55 7.12 1.08 9.57
N VAL A 56 6.65 0.45 8.48
CA VAL A 56 6.30 -0.98 8.50
C VAL A 56 7.53 -1.87 8.68
N ALA A 57 8.72 -1.42 8.28
CA ALA A 57 9.97 -2.15 8.41
C ALA A 57 10.58 -2.06 9.84
N VAL A 58 10.18 -1.11 10.68
CA VAL A 58 10.72 -0.91 12.04
C VAL A 58 10.79 -2.19 12.86
N PRO A 59 9.77 -3.07 12.92
CA PRO A 59 9.87 -4.32 13.67
C PRO A 59 10.98 -5.24 13.19
N LEU A 60 11.30 -5.25 11.89
CA LEU A 60 12.40 -6.04 11.34
C LEU A 60 13.75 -5.49 11.77
N PHE A 61 13.89 -4.17 11.87
CA PHE A 61 15.12 -3.55 12.41
C PHE A 61 15.34 -3.92 13.88
N TRP A 62 14.29 -3.95 14.69
CA TRP A 62 14.38 -4.40 16.09
C TRP A 62 14.76 -5.88 16.20
N MET A 63 14.49 -6.68 15.17
CA MET A 63 14.95 -8.08 15.07
C MET A 63 16.38 -8.21 14.53
N GLY A 64 17.08 -7.10 14.25
CA GLY A 64 18.43 -7.08 13.74
C GLY A 64 18.56 -7.27 12.22
N VAL A 65 17.45 -7.17 11.46
CA VAL A 65 17.47 -7.25 9.98
C VAL A 65 17.97 -5.92 9.42
N GLY A 66 18.99 -5.97 8.58
CA GLY A 66 19.54 -4.75 7.96
C GLY A 66 18.56 -4.08 6.97
N PRO A 67 18.69 -2.76 6.75
CA PRO A 67 17.76 -1.98 5.91
C PRO A 67 17.71 -2.48 4.46
N ASN A 68 18.83 -2.95 3.93
CA ASN A 68 18.94 -3.52 2.59
C ASN A 68 18.11 -4.79 2.37
N VAL A 69 17.69 -5.46 3.44
CA VAL A 69 16.82 -6.65 3.40
C VAL A 69 15.40 -6.29 3.84
N ALA A 70 15.28 -5.59 4.98
CA ALA A 70 13.99 -5.28 5.60
C ALA A 70 13.08 -4.47 4.67
N LEU A 71 13.61 -3.41 4.06
CA LEU A 71 12.82 -2.51 3.23
C LEU A 71 12.34 -3.15 1.91
N PRO A 72 13.20 -3.78 1.10
CA PRO A 72 12.74 -4.48 -0.11
C PRO A 72 11.74 -5.59 0.19
N LEU A 73 11.90 -6.29 1.32
CA LEU A 73 10.95 -7.31 1.74
C LEU A 73 9.57 -6.69 2.03
N VAL A 74 9.53 -5.59 2.81
CA VAL A 74 8.29 -4.86 3.12
C VAL A 74 7.65 -4.33 1.85
N THR A 75 8.41 -3.66 0.98
CA THR A 75 7.94 -3.14 -0.31
C THR A 75 7.28 -4.25 -1.14
N SER A 76 7.95 -5.40 -1.28
CA SER A 76 7.40 -6.55 -2.00
C SER A 76 6.10 -7.07 -1.38
N LEU A 77 6.00 -7.14 -0.05
CA LEU A 77 4.78 -7.55 0.63
C LEU A 77 3.63 -6.57 0.39
N LEU A 78 3.88 -5.28 0.48
CA LEU A 78 2.88 -4.23 0.20
C LEU A 78 2.45 -4.27 -1.27
N ALA A 79 3.37 -4.48 -2.21
CA ALA A 79 3.08 -4.58 -3.64
C ALA A 79 2.23 -5.81 -3.99
N LEU A 80 2.43 -6.94 -3.34
CA LEU A 80 1.67 -8.16 -3.56
C LEU A 80 0.31 -8.16 -2.88
N PHE A 81 0.15 -7.37 -1.82
CA PHE A 81 -1.06 -7.36 -1.00
C PHE A 81 -2.36 -7.16 -1.82
N PRO A 82 -2.46 -6.20 -2.78
CA PRO A 82 -3.67 -6.03 -3.58
C PRO A 82 -4.10 -7.29 -4.33
N PHE A 83 -3.14 -8.02 -4.91
CA PHE A 83 -3.39 -9.26 -5.64
C PHE A 83 -3.87 -10.39 -4.72
N VAL A 84 -3.23 -10.52 -3.55
CA VAL A 84 -3.64 -11.49 -2.52
C VAL A 84 -5.02 -11.16 -1.98
N LEU A 85 -5.29 -9.88 -1.68
CA LEU A 85 -6.60 -9.43 -1.19
C LEU A 85 -7.70 -9.74 -2.19
N LEU A 86 -7.50 -9.43 -3.47
CA LEU A 86 -8.46 -9.70 -4.53
C LEU A 86 -8.66 -11.22 -4.72
N ALA A 87 -7.58 -11.99 -4.70
CA ALA A 87 -7.67 -13.44 -4.77
C ALA A 87 -8.48 -14.03 -3.61
N MET A 88 -8.27 -13.55 -2.37
CA MET A 88 -9.09 -13.97 -1.22
C MET A 88 -10.57 -13.64 -1.38
N VAL A 89 -10.89 -12.47 -1.93
CA VAL A 89 -12.29 -12.09 -2.24
C VAL A 89 -12.89 -13.04 -3.27
N LEU A 90 -12.13 -13.35 -4.33
CA LEU A 90 -12.57 -14.26 -5.41
C LEU A 90 -12.76 -15.69 -4.92
N VAL A 91 -11.87 -16.19 -4.04
CA VAL A 91 -12.05 -17.50 -3.38
C VAL A 91 -13.36 -17.54 -2.58
N ARG A 92 -13.67 -16.49 -1.81
CA ARG A 92 -14.94 -16.40 -1.07
C ARG A 92 -16.17 -16.39 -1.99
N LYS A 93 -16.02 -15.95 -3.24
CA LYS A 93 -17.06 -15.99 -4.28
C LYS A 93 -17.01 -17.27 -5.10
N GLN A 94 -16.19 -18.25 -4.73
CA GLN A 94 -15.98 -19.52 -5.42
C GLN A 94 -15.45 -19.38 -6.86
N ALA A 95 -14.87 -18.23 -7.20
CA ALA A 95 -14.25 -17.95 -8.50
C ALA A 95 -12.77 -18.37 -8.50
N TYR A 96 -12.51 -19.67 -8.29
CA TYR A 96 -11.16 -20.20 -8.03
C TYR A 96 -10.18 -19.98 -9.18
N ALA A 97 -10.63 -20.16 -10.44
CA ALA A 97 -9.78 -19.93 -11.60
C ALA A 97 -9.31 -18.47 -11.69
N LEU A 98 -10.23 -17.52 -11.42
CA LEU A 98 -9.90 -16.08 -11.42
C LEU A 98 -9.02 -15.72 -10.23
N ALA A 99 -9.22 -16.35 -9.08
CA ALA A 99 -8.34 -16.16 -7.91
C ALA A 99 -6.92 -16.65 -8.20
N ALA A 100 -6.79 -17.82 -8.83
CA ALA A 100 -5.48 -18.35 -9.25
C ALA A 100 -4.80 -17.43 -10.28
N PHE A 101 -5.56 -16.91 -11.24
CA PHE A 101 -5.07 -15.93 -12.21
C PHE A 101 -4.56 -14.67 -11.51
N MET A 102 -5.29 -14.10 -10.54
CA MET A 102 -4.86 -12.92 -9.78
C MET A 102 -3.55 -13.16 -9.02
N LEU A 103 -3.35 -14.36 -8.45
CA LEU A 103 -2.08 -14.70 -7.79
C LEU A 103 -0.93 -14.92 -8.77
N ALA A 104 -1.22 -15.38 -9.99
CA ALA A 104 -0.22 -15.56 -11.03
C ALA A 104 0.11 -14.25 -11.77
N PHE A 105 -0.81 -13.28 -11.76
CA PHE A 105 -0.72 -12.07 -12.58
C PHE A 105 0.58 -11.27 -12.37
N PRO A 106 1.08 -11.03 -11.13
CA PRO A 106 2.35 -10.32 -10.93
C PRO A 106 3.54 -10.98 -11.63
N VAL A 107 3.54 -12.32 -11.74
CA VAL A 107 4.61 -13.09 -12.40
C VAL A 107 4.52 -13.00 -13.93
N THR A 108 3.34 -12.70 -14.48
CA THR A 108 3.14 -12.56 -15.93
C THR A 108 3.44 -11.14 -16.44
N LEU A 109 3.64 -10.19 -15.53
CA LEU A 109 4.06 -8.83 -15.86
C LEU A 109 5.54 -8.79 -16.24
N SER A 110 5.97 -7.67 -16.81
CA SER A 110 7.36 -7.53 -17.22
C SER A 110 8.33 -7.64 -16.02
N PRO A 111 9.57 -8.09 -16.23
CA PRO A 111 10.59 -8.12 -15.17
C PRO A 111 10.79 -6.76 -14.49
N GLU A 112 10.64 -5.66 -15.23
CA GLU A 112 10.73 -4.30 -14.70
C GLU A 112 9.68 -4.03 -13.64
N PHE A 113 8.45 -4.51 -13.83
CA PHE A 113 7.40 -4.42 -12.80
C PHE A 113 7.84 -5.14 -11.53
N GLY A 114 8.40 -6.33 -11.66
CA GLY A 114 8.94 -7.10 -10.53
C GLY A 114 10.01 -6.33 -9.76
N MET A 115 10.98 -5.74 -10.47
CA MET A 115 12.06 -4.95 -9.89
C MET A 115 11.53 -3.68 -9.21
N ILE A 116 10.72 -2.87 -9.91
CA ILE A 116 10.16 -1.62 -9.36
C ILE A 116 9.33 -1.89 -8.08
N THR A 117 8.57 -2.96 -8.05
CA THR A 117 7.74 -3.32 -6.88
C THR A 117 8.51 -4.01 -5.74
N ALA A 118 9.80 -4.21 -5.90
CA ALA A 118 10.72 -4.64 -4.85
C ALA A 118 11.66 -3.52 -4.38
N MET A 119 11.64 -2.36 -5.06
CA MET A 119 12.47 -1.20 -4.70
C MET A 119 11.73 -0.28 -3.73
N PRO A 120 12.24 -0.05 -2.51
CA PRO A 120 11.61 0.80 -1.51
C PRO A 120 11.72 2.29 -1.90
N ARG A 121 10.68 2.80 -2.56
CA ARG A 121 10.58 4.18 -3.07
C ARG A 121 9.24 4.85 -2.79
N GLY A 122 8.39 4.25 -1.94
CA GLY A 122 7.05 4.76 -1.65
C GLY A 122 6.01 4.53 -2.75
N PHE A 123 6.36 3.92 -3.89
CA PHE A 123 5.43 3.77 -5.02
C PHE A 123 4.28 2.81 -4.75
N VAL A 124 4.52 1.77 -3.98
CA VAL A 124 3.53 0.71 -3.72
C VAL A 124 2.55 1.07 -2.61
N THR A 125 2.90 2.02 -1.73
CA THR A 125 2.09 2.38 -0.56
C THR A 125 0.73 2.94 -0.91
N GLY A 126 0.66 3.81 -1.93
CA GLY A 126 -0.59 4.36 -2.44
C GLY A 126 -1.54 3.26 -2.96
N VAL A 127 -1.03 2.31 -3.76
CA VAL A 127 -1.82 1.20 -4.30
C VAL A 127 -2.23 0.22 -3.21
N PHE A 128 -1.36 -0.06 -2.24
CA PHE A 128 -1.68 -0.86 -1.06
C PHE A 128 -2.87 -0.26 -0.29
N LEU A 129 -2.80 1.02 0.09
CA LEU A 129 -3.87 1.71 0.81
C LEU A 129 -5.15 1.83 -0.04
N ALA A 130 -5.03 2.09 -1.34
CA ALA A 130 -6.16 2.10 -2.26
C ALA A 130 -6.87 0.75 -2.31
N SER A 131 -6.14 -0.38 -2.25
CA SER A 131 -6.73 -1.71 -2.21
C SER A 131 -7.61 -1.95 -0.96
N LEU A 132 -7.27 -1.33 0.16
CA LEU A 132 -8.10 -1.34 1.36
C LEU A 132 -9.34 -0.44 1.21
N ALA A 133 -9.20 0.69 0.52
CA ALA A 133 -10.30 1.62 0.27
C ALA A 133 -11.40 1.02 -0.61
N VAL A 134 -11.10 0.06 -1.48
CA VAL A 134 -12.09 -0.55 -2.39
C VAL A 134 -12.88 -1.71 -1.78
N LEU A 135 -12.62 -2.10 -0.53
CA LEU A 135 -13.31 -3.19 0.16
C LEU A 135 -14.86 -3.10 0.18
N PRO A 136 -15.50 -1.90 0.21
CA PRO A 136 -16.97 -1.81 0.12
C PRO A 136 -17.58 -2.36 -1.18
N LEU A 137 -16.80 -2.50 -2.25
CA LEU A 137 -17.26 -3.19 -3.48
C LEU A 137 -17.56 -4.67 -3.25
N PHE A 138 -16.89 -5.27 -2.26
CA PHE A 138 -16.94 -6.70 -2.00
C PHE A 138 -17.68 -7.06 -0.72
N SER A 139 -18.00 -6.09 0.15
CA SER A 139 -18.64 -6.32 1.45
C SER A 139 -19.63 -5.21 1.80
N ARG A 140 -20.74 -5.62 2.45
CA ARG A 140 -21.78 -4.70 2.96
C ARG A 140 -21.58 -4.26 4.40
N ARG A 141 -20.48 -4.67 5.06
CA ARG A 141 -20.23 -4.31 6.47
C ARG A 141 -19.97 -2.82 6.61
N GLY A 142 -20.64 -2.18 7.60
CA GLY A 142 -20.51 -0.74 7.84
C GLY A 142 -19.06 -0.29 8.13
N VAL A 143 -18.26 -1.15 8.74
CA VAL A 143 -16.84 -0.85 9.01
C VAL A 143 -16.07 -0.52 7.72
N PHE A 144 -16.36 -1.18 6.60
CA PHE A 144 -15.68 -0.88 5.33
C PHE A 144 -16.16 0.43 4.71
N LEU A 145 -17.40 0.88 5.02
CA LEU A 145 -17.89 2.20 4.61
C LEU A 145 -17.14 3.33 5.34
N PHE A 146 -16.77 3.11 6.60
CA PHE A 146 -15.94 4.02 7.38
C PHE A 146 -14.47 4.00 6.89
N LEU A 147 -13.89 2.80 6.73
CA LEU A 147 -12.49 2.63 6.37
C LEU A 147 -12.18 3.05 4.92
N SER A 148 -13.17 3.00 4.02
CA SER A 148 -12.96 3.33 2.60
C SER A 148 -12.46 4.75 2.38
N PRO A 149 -13.15 5.81 2.79
CA PRO A 149 -12.65 7.18 2.63
C PRO A 149 -11.41 7.46 3.49
N PHE A 150 -11.28 6.82 4.65
CA PHE A 150 -10.08 6.89 5.47
C PHE A 150 -8.85 6.44 4.67
N PHE A 151 -8.87 5.22 4.13
CA PHE A 151 -7.76 4.71 3.33
C PHE A 151 -7.61 5.39 1.97
N ALA A 152 -8.71 5.90 1.37
CA ALA A 152 -8.64 6.64 0.12
C ALA A 152 -7.85 7.94 0.27
N ILE A 153 -8.10 8.71 1.32
CA ILE A 153 -7.38 9.96 1.63
C ILE A 153 -5.91 9.63 1.94
N LEU A 154 -5.65 8.63 2.78
CA LEU A 154 -4.28 8.21 3.09
C LEU A 154 -3.53 7.68 1.86
N ALA A 155 -4.22 6.99 0.95
CA ALA A 155 -3.63 6.51 -0.30
C ALA A 155 -3.16 7.67 -1.19
N LEU A 156 -3.99 8.71 -1.33
CA LEU A 156 -3.65 9.93 -2.08
C LEU A 156 -2.51 10.70 -1.41
N PHE A 157 -2.48 10.72 -0.08
CA PHE A 157 -1.38 11.30 0.69
C PHE A 157 -0.08 10.52 0.50
N ALA A 158 -0.17 9.18 0.55
CA ALA A 158 0.99 8.32 0.35
C ALA A 158 1.57 8.44 -1.06
N ASN A 159 0.72 8.43 -2.08
CA ASN A 159 1.13 8.62 -3.46
C ASN A 159 -0.07 9.06 -4.33
N PRO A 160 -0.01 10.23 -5.00
CA PRO A 160 -1.10 10.74 -5.85
C PRO A 160 -1.52 9.77 -6.98
N ASN A 161 -0.63 8.90 -7.46
CA ASN A 161 -0.95 7.89 -8.48
C ASN A 161 -2.02 6.88 -8.00
N ALA A 162 -2.27 6.78 -6.70
CA ALA A 162 -3.39 6.02 -6.16
C ALA A 162 -4.75 6.44 -6.74
N ALA A 163 -4.86 7.69 -7.25
CA ALA A 163 -6.06 8.19 -7.93
C ALA A 163 -6.47 7.32 -9.13
N LEU A 164 -5.52 6.69 -9.83
CA LEU A 164 -5.80 5.79 -10.95
C LEU A 164 -6.63 4.56 -10.54
N VAL A 165 -6.46 4.09 -9.31
CA VAL A 165 -7.24 2.99 -8.73
C VAL A 165 -8.50 3.52 -8.06
N LEU A 166 -8.39 4.62 -7.31
CA LEU A 166 -9.46 5.16 -6.48
C LEU A 166 -10.59 5.80 -7.31
N ALA A 167 -10.28 6.46 -8.43
CA ALA A 167 -11.30 7.15 -9.21
C ALA A 167 -12.35 6.18 -9.79
N PRO A 168 -11.97 5.12 -10.55
CA PRO A 168 -12.95 4.17 -11.06
C PRO A 168 -13.62 3.37 -9.94
N ALA A 169 -12.88 2.97 -8.90
CA ALA A 169 -13.45 2.23 -7.78
C ALA A 169 -14.43 3.08 -6.97
N GLY A 170 -14.09 4.34 -6.70
CA GLY A 170 -14.96 5.30 -6.01
C GLY A 170 -16.26 5.55 -6.76
N LEU A 171 -16.18 5.71 -8.10
CA LEU A 171 -17.36 5.81 -8.94
C LEU A 171 -18.26 4.57 -8.82
N LEU A 172 -17.68 3.37 -8.87
CA LEU A 172 -18.45 2.12 -8.70
C LEU A 172 -19.07 2.01 -7.31
N ILE A 173 -18.35 2.37 -6.24
CA ILE A 173 -18.89 2.40 -4.89
C ILE A 173 -20.07 3.39 -4.80
N LEU A 174 -19.90 4.59 -5.35
CA LEU A 174 -20.95 5.61 -5.37
C LEU A 174 -22.19 5.10 -6.09
N LEU A 175 -22.05 4.55 -7.30
CA LEU A 175 -23.17 4.00 -8.09
C LEU A 175 -23.89 2.86 -7.34
N GLN A 176 -23.17 2.04 -6.58
CA GLN A 176 -23.76 0.94 -5.80
C GLN A 176 -24.42 1.39 -4.48
N ARG A 177 -24.00 2.54 -3.92
CA ARG A 177 -24.36 2.97 -2.56
C ARG A 177 -25.02 4.33 -2.47
N HIS A 178 -25.28 5.01 -3.60
CA HIS A 178 -25.81 6.39 -3.61
C HIS A 178 -27.11 6.59 -2.84
N THR A 179 -27.93 5.54 -2.64
CA THR A 179 -29.17 5.60 -1.87
C THR A 179 -29.00 5.22 -0.39
N ASP A 180 -27.81 4.73 0.01
CA ASP A 180 -27.53 4.28 1.36
C ASP A 180 -27.09 5.45 2.25
N ARG A 181 -27.98 5.93 3.15
CA ARG A 181 -27.63 7.02 4.09
C ARG A 181 -26.43 6.67 4.98
N ARG A 182 -26.25 5.39 5.34
CA ARG A 182 -25.10 4.93 6.13
C ARG A 182 -23.80 5.12 5.39
N PHE A 183 -23.79 5.01 4.06
CA PHE A 183 -22.63 5.28 3.24
C PHE A 183 -22.10 6.70 3.45
N TYR A 184 -22.98 7.71 3.44
CA TYR A 184 -22.59 9.11 3.62
C TYR A 184 -22.14 9.40 5.06
N LEU A 185 -22.89 8.91 6.05
CA LEU A 185 -22.57 9.16 7.48
C LEU A 185 -21.24 8.50 7.89
N LEU A 186 -21.09 7.21 7.60
CA LEU A 186 -19.88 6.48 7.93
C LEU A 186 -18.68 6.95 7.05
N GLY A 187 -18.98 7.32 5.80
CA GLY A 187 -17.99 7.89 4.90
C GLY A 187 -17.43 9.21 5.42
N ALA A 188 -18.29 10.13 5.85
CA ALA A 188 -17.86 11.39 6.45
C ALA A 188 -17.07 11.15 7.76
N ALA A 189 -17.55 10.24 8.62
CA ALA A 189 -16.86 9.89 9.86
C ALA A 189 -15.45 9.31 9.62
N GLY A 190 -15.26 8.52 8.54
CA GLY A 190 -13.95 7.98 8.18
C GLY A 190 -13.04 8.99 7.48
N ALA A 191 -13.62 9.93 6.72
CA ALA A 191 -12.86 10.96 6.03
C ALA A 191 -12.23 11.98 7.00
N LEU A 192 -12.92 12.34 8.09
CA LEU A 192 -12.46 13.35 9.04
C LEU A 192 -11.08 13.04 9.65
N PRO A 193 -10.83 11.88 10.28
CA PRO A 193 -9.53 11.59 10.85
C PRO A 193 -8.42 11.50 9.79
N ALA A 194 -8.72 10.97 8.60
CA ALA A 194 -7.74 10.92 7.51
C ALA A 194 -7.40 12.32 6.97
N ALA A 195 -8.40 13.20 6.82
CA ALA A 195 -8.17 14.59 6.44
C ALA A 195 -7.35 15.34 7.48
N THR A 196 -7.53 15.04 8.77
CA THR A 196 -6.71 15.59 9.85
C THR A 196 -5.26 15.13 9.73
N ILE A 197 -5.03 13.83 9.51
CA ILE A 197 -3.68 13.28 9.31
C ILE A 197 -3.03 13.91 8.07
N TYR A 198 -3.77 14.01 6.97
CA TYR A 198 -3.30 14.67 5.75
C TYR A 198 -2.89 16.13 6.01
N TYR A 199 -3.76 16.89 6.67
CA TYR A 199 -3.50 18.30 6.98
C TYR A 199 -2.27 18.45 7.87
N LEU A 200 -2.19 17.70 8.96
CA LEU A 200 -1.03 17.71 9.85
C LEU A 200 0.25 17.31 9.11
N GLY A 201 0.22 16.25 8.30
CA GLY A 201 1.40 15.80 7.55
C GLY A 201 1.90 16.79 6.49
N HIS A 202 1.06 17.74 6.03
CA HIS A 202 1.48 18.79 5.12
C HIS A 202 2.04 20.05 5.83
N HIS A 203 1.80 20.19 7.14
CA HIS A 203 2.23 21.33 7.92
C HIS A 203 3.42 21.03 8.84
N PHE A 204 3.87 19.79 8.89
CA PHE A 204 5.14 19.40 9.44
C PHE A 204 6.23 19.44 8.36
#